data_53bc8759349f10664f3b517e71a7c90a
#
_entry.id   53bc8759349f10664f3b517e71a7c90a
#
_cell.length_a   1.000
_cell.length_b   1.000
_cell.length_c   1.000
_cell.angle_alpha   90.00
_cell.angle_beta   90.00
_cell.angle_gamma   90.00
#
_symmetry.space_group_name_H-M   'P 1'
#
loop_
_entity.id
_entity.type
_entity.pdbx_description
1 polymer ?
#
loop_
_entity_poly.entity_id
_entity_poly.type
_entity_poly.pdbx_seq_one_letter_code
_entity_poly.pdbx_strand_id
1 'polypeptide(L)'
;MRASRAEIKIQEILEMNNIPFEMEYTFPDLRTSKGIMLRFDFALFDDDGKLQSLIEYQGRQHYEAVGKFGGYKGYYQQKHNDDMKRRYCFLHNIPLIEIPYTDENKISYDYIIQKTGY
;
A
#
# COMPACT_ATOMS: atom_id res chain seq x y z
N MET A 1 13.84 4.20 -6.18
CA MET A 1 13.50 2.76 -6.15
C MET A 1 12.57 2.42 -7.30
N ARG A 2 12.76 1.28 -7.88
CA ARG A 2 11.97 0.85 -9.03
C ARG A 2 10.67 0.21 -8.58
N ALA A 3 9.55 0.66 -9.15
CA ALA A 3 8.25 0.06 -8.85
C ALA A 3 8.21 -1.40 -9.34
N SER A 4 7.52 -2.27 -8.60
CA SER A 4 7.34 -3.66 -8.99
C SER A 4 6.38 -3.75 -10.18
N ARG A 5 6.36 -4.94 -10.84
CA ARG A 5 5.43 -5.18 -11.93
C ARG A 5 3.97 -5.01 -11.48
N ALA A 6 3.65 -5.47 -10.27
CA ALA A 6 2.30 -5.34 -9.72
C ALA A 6 1.94 -3.87 -9.48
N GLU A 7 2.87 -3.08 -8.96
CA GLU A 7 2.62 -1.65 -8.73
C GLU A 7 2.42 -0.90 -10.05
N ILE A 8 3.19 -1.23 -11.08
CA ILE A 8 3.01 -0.64 -12.40
C ILE A 8 1.62 -0.98 -12.95
N LYS A 9 1.18 -2.21 -12.76
CA LYS A 9 -0.14 -2.66 -13.20
C LYS A 9 -1.25 -1.90 -12.50
N ILE A 10 -1.14 -1.70 -11.19
CA ILE A 10 -2.12 -0.92 -10.42
C ILE A 10 -2.14 0.52 -10.91
N GLN A 11 -0.97 1.13 -11.09
CA GLN A 11 -0.85 2.49 -11.59
C GLN A 11 -1.56 2.66 -12.94
N GLU A 12 -1.31 1.75 -13.87
CA GLU A 12 -1.93 1.80 -15.20
C GLU A 12 -3.45 1.70 -15.12
N ILE A 13 -3.96 0.80 -14.26
CA ILE A 13 -5.41 0.65 -14.07
C ILE A 13 -6.02 1.95 -13.57
N LEU A 14 -5.41 2.58 -12.58
CA LEU A 14 -5.91 3.84 -12.02
C LEU A 14 -5.88 4.96 -13.05
N GLU A 15 -4.81 5.07 -13.83
CA GLU A 15 -4.68 6.08 -14.86
C GLU A 15 -5.70 5.90 -15.98
N MET A 16 -5.86 4.66 -16.46
CA MET A 16 -6.79 4.35 -17.54
C MET A 16 -8.25 4.61 -17.17
N ASN A 17 -8.57 4.56 -15.90
CA ASN A 17 -9.94 4.74 -15.43
C ASN A 17 -10.18 6.10 -14.78
N ASN A 18 -9.22 7.00 -14.91
CA ASN A 18 -9.31 8.38 -14.41
C ASN A 18 -9.61 8.46 -12.91
N ILE A 19 -9.06 7.53 -12.13
CA ILE A 19 -9.19 7.54 -10.69
C ILE A 19 -8.07 8.41 -10.12
N PRO A 20 -8.37 9.50 -9.41
CA PRO A 20 -7.32 10.35 -8.83
C PRO A 20 -6.52 9.57 -7.79
N PHE A 21 -5.20 9.61 -7.90
CA PHE A 21 -4.34 8.89 -6.96
C PHE A 21 -2.99 9.58 -6.80
N GLU A 22 -2.30 9.27 -5.70
CA GLU A 22 -0.91 9.64 -5.47
C GLU A 22 -0.16 8.38 -5.06
N MET A 23 1.08 8.27 -5.51
CA MET A 23 1.96 7.15 -5.15
C MET A 23 2.86 7.54 -3.97
N GLU A 24 3.26 6.54 -3.19
CA GLU A 24 4.15 6.72 -2.05
C GLU A 24 3.65 7.79 -1.08
N TYR A 25 2.38 7.68 -0.73
CA TYR A 25 1.68 8.65 0.11
C TYR A 25 2.12 8.55 1.57
N THR A 26 2.30 9.69 2.22
CA THR A 26 2.74 9.75 3.61
C THR A 26 1.82 10.61 4.46
N PHE A 27 1.86 10.38 5.78
CA PHE A 27 1.19 11.23 6.76
C PHE A 27 2.26 11.79 7.70
N PRO A 28 2.26 13.10 7.97
CA PRO A 28 3.29 13.70 8.81
C PRO A 28 3.39 13.11 10.22
N ASP A 29 2.29 12.58 10.75
CA ASP A 29 2.22 12.02 12.09
C ASP A 29 2.35 10.49 12.13
N LEU A 30 2.68 9.84 11.01
CA LEU A 30 2.94 8.41 10.97
C LEU A 30 4.41 8.17 10.69
N ARG A 31 5.19 7.99 11.76
CA ARG A 31 6.66 7.88 11.66
C ARG A 31 7.18 6.74 12.50
N THR A 32 8.34 6.21 12.09
CA THR A 32 9.10 5.25 12.89
C THR A 32 9.69 5.96 14.11
N SER A 33 10.26 5.19 15.03
CA SER A 33 10.96 5.73 16.19
C SER A 33 12.14 6.62 15.80
N LYS A 34 12.67 6.47 14.59
CA LYS A 34 13.76 7.28 14.06
C LYS A 34 13.25 8.52 13.31
N GLY A 35 11.95 8.76 13.30
CA GLY A 35 11.36 9.94 12.67
C GLY A 35 11.13 9.80 11.16
N ILE A 36 11.26 8.61 10.61
CA ILE A 36 11.07 8.37 9.17
C ILE A 36 9.58 8.14 8.90
N MET A 37 9.01 8.91 7.96
CA MET A 37 7.61 8.72 7.57
C MET A 37 7.42 7.40 6.85
N LEU A 38 6.38 6.66 7.25
CA LEU A 38 5.99 5.43 6.55
C LEU A 38 5.20 5.81 5.30
N ARG A 39 5.38 5.04 4.22
CA ARG A 39 4.76 5.34 2.92
C ARG A 39 3.78 4.25 2.55
N PHE A 40 2.67 4.67 1.94
CA PHE A 40 1.69 3.78 1.35
C PHE A 40 1.87 3.81 -0.17
N ASP A 41 1.75 2.66 -0.82
CA ASP A 41 2.02 2.56 -2.26
C ASP A 41 1.11 3.48 -3.07
N PHE A 42 -0.19 3.50 -2.75
CA PHE A 42 -1.17 4.33 -3.46
C PHE A 42 -2.18 4.92 -2.49
N ALA A 43 -2.55 6.16 -2.73
CA ALA A 43 -3.67 6.81 -2.07
C ALA A 43 -4.68 7.17 -3.16
N LEU A 44 -5.93 6.77 -2.98
CA LEU A 44 -7.03 7.06 -3.91
C LEU A 44 -7.89 8.18 -3.34
N PHE A 45 -8.31 9.10 -4.21
CA PHE A 45 -9.09 10.26 -3.80
C PHE A 45 -10.44 10.27 -4.51
N ASP A 46 -11.48 10.74 -3.82
CA ASP A 46 -12.80 10.90 -4.42
C ASP A 46 -12.87 12.16 -5.28
N ASP A 47 -14.04 12.43 -5.87
CA ASP A 47 -14.23 13.57 -6.77
C ASP A 47 -14.08 14.92 -6.05
N ASP A 48 -14.22 14.93 -4.72
CA ASP A 48 -14.03 16.13 -3.91
C ASP A 48 -12.59 16.32 -3.46
N GLY A 49 -11.69 15.43 -3.88
CA GLY A 49 -10.29 15.47 -3.51
C GLY A 49 -10.01 14.92 -2.11
N LYS A 50 -10.97 14.23 -1.50
CA LYS A 50 -10.79 13.62 -0.19
C LYS A 50 -10.21 12.23 -0.33
N LEU A 51 -9.35 11.83 0.63
CA LEU A 51 -8.76 10.51 0.67
C LEU A 51 -9.88 9.46 0.83
N GLN A 52 -9.98 8.57 -0.15
CA GLN A 52 -11.00 7.51 -0.17
C GLN A 52 -10.45 6.21 0.41
N SER A 53 -9.22 5.82 0.02
CA SER A 53 -8.61 4.58 0.49
C SER A 53 -7.12 4.59 0.22
N LEU A 54 -6.42 3.65 0.85
CA LEU A 54 -5.00 3.42 0.63
C LEU A 54 -4.81 1.98 0.14
N ILE A 55 -3.86 1.79 -0.77
CA ILE A 55 -3.51 0.47 -1.29
C ILE A 55 -2.05 0.19 -1.00
N GLU A 56 -1.77 -1.00 -0.48
CA GLU A 56 -0.43 -1.53 -0.29
C GLU A 56 -0.32 -2.85 -1.04
N TYR A 57 0.66 -2.96 -1.92
CA TYR A 57 0.99 -4.25 -2.51
C TYR A 57 2.04 -4.92 -1.64
N GLN A 58 1.71 -6.09 -1.14
CA GLN A 58 2.59 -6.81 -0.22
C GLN A 58 3.35 -7.91 -0.94
N GLY A 59 4.60 -7.63 -1.27
CA GLY A 59 5.48 -8.61 -1.86
C GLY A 59 5.80 -9.74 -0.86
N ARG A 60 6.55 -10.74 -1.33
CA ARG A 60 6.87 -11.92 -0.53
C ARG A 60 7.55 -11.60 0.79
N GLN A 61 8.35 -10.55 0.84
CA GLN A 61 9.06 -10.13 2.06
C GLN A 61 8.15 -9.74 3.21
N HIS A 62 6.86 -9.47 2.96
CA HIS A 62 5.89 -9.20 4.02
C HIS A 62 5.43 -10.48 4.74
N TYR A 63 5.68 -11.66 4.15
CA TYR A 63 5.18 -12.93 4.67
C TYR A 63 6.27 -13.88 5.10
N GLU A 64 7.51 -13.69 4.63
CA GLU A 64 8.62 -14.57 4.94
C GLU A 64 9.95 -13.83 4.92
N ALA A 65 10.94 -14.37 5.63
CA ALA A 65 12.27 -13.80 5.64
C ALA A 65 12.95 -14.05 4.28
N VAL A 66 13.40 -12.97 3.63
CA VAL A 66 14.09 -13.03 2.34
C VAL A 66 15.42 -12.32 2.48
N GLY A 67 16.54 -13.02 2.16
CA GLY A 67 17.90 -12.53 2.38
C GLY A 67 18.16 -11.15 1.79
N LYS A 68 17.70 -10.89 0.57
CA LYS A 68 17.91 -9.59 -0.10
C LYS A 68 17.13 -8.44 0.54
N PHE A 69 16.18 -8.74 1.46
CA PHE A 69 15.41 -7.75 2.19
C PHE A 69 15.76 -7.75 3.70
N GLY A 70 16.98 -8.17 4.05
CA GLY A 70 17.47 -8.14 5.42
C GLY A 70 17.22 -9.40 6.24
N GLY A 71 16.76 -10.50 5.62
CA GLY A 71 16.54 -11.77 6.33
C GLY A 71 15.48 -11.64 7.42
N TYR A 72 15.71 -12.28 8.57
CA TYR A 72 14.76 -12.24 9.69
C TYR A 72 14.60 -10.86 10.29
N LYS A 73 15.69 -10.10 10.41
CA LYS A 73 15.63 -8.75 10.96
C LYS A 73 14.77 -7.84 10.06
N GLY A 74 14.96 -7.93 8.75
CA GLY A 74 14.15 -7.17 7.80
C GLY A 74 12.69 -7.57 7.83
N TYR A 75 12.42 -8.88 7.98
CA TYR A 75 11.07 -9.40 8.09
C TYR A 75 10.32 -8.83 9.30
N TYR A 76 10.94 -8.86 10.48
CA TYR A 76 10.32 -8.33 11.69
C TYR A 76 10.13 -6.83 11.64
N GLN A 77 11.08 -6.10 11.06
CA GLN A 77 10.94 -4.65 10.87
C GLN A 77 9.77 -4.34 9.94
N GLN A 78 9.62 -5.10 8.86
CA GLN A 78 8.52 -4.93 7.91
C GLN A 78 7.17 -5.20 8.60
N LYS A 79 7.09 -6.26 9.40
CA LYS A 79 5.85 -6.57 10.13
C LYS A 79 5.49 -5.47 11.11
N HIS A 80 6.49 -4.92 11.81
CA HIS A 80 6.27 -3.82 12.74
C HIS A 80 5.71 -2.60 11.99
N ASN A 81 6.30 -2.25 10.85
CA ASN A 81 5.85 -1.14 10.04
C ASN A 81 4.43 -1.36 9.52
N ASP A 82 4.12 -2.59 9.08
CA ASP A 82 2.80 -2.95 8.60
C ASP A 82 1.76 -2.79 9.72
N ASP A 83 2.08 -3.22 10.93
CA ASP A 83 1.19 -3.07 12.08
C ASP A 83 0.95 -1.61 12.42
N MET A 84 1.98 -0.77 12.35
CA MET A 84 1.84 0.67 12.56
C MET A 84 0.91 1.30 11.55
N LYS A 85 1.04 0.92 10.28
CA LYS A 85 0.17 1.41 9.20
C LYS A 85 -1.28 1.00 9.42
N ARG A 86 -1.52 -0.27 9.76
CA ARG A 86 -2.87 -0.78 10.02
C ARG A 86 -3.53 -0.06 11.18
N ARG A 87 -2.77 0.13 12.26
CA ARG A 87 -3.27 0.83 13.45
C ARG A 87 -3.63 2.28 13.13
N TYR A 88 -2.76 2.96 12.41
CA TYR A 88 -3.00 4.35 11.99
C TYR A 88 -4.29 4.46 11.18
N CYS A 89 -4.44 3.60 10.19
CA CYS A 89 -5.62 3.60 9.32
C CYS A 89 -6.89 3.29 10.11
N PHE A 90 -6.82 2.33 11.04
CA PHE A 90 -7.96 2.00 11.89
C PHE A 90 -8.38 3.18 12.76
N LEU A 91 -7.42 3.85 13.39
CA LEU A 91 -7.70 5.00 14.26
C LEU A 91 -8.25 6.22 13.50
N HIS A 92 -7.90 6.35 12.23
CA HIS A 92 -8.33 7.49 11.40
C HIS A 92 -9.47 7.11 10.44
N ASN A 93 -10.02 5.93 10.55
CA ASN A 93 -11.11 5.45 9.70
C ASN A 93 -10.77 5.49 8.20
N ILE A 94 -9.53 5.14 7.86
CA ILE A 94 -9.08 5.10 6.48
C ILE A 94 -9.08 3.64 6.00
N PRO A 95 -9.83 3.29 4.95
CA PRO A 95 -9.76 1.94 4.39
C PRO A 95 -8.37 1.64 3.87
N LEU A 96 -7.78 0.55 4.35
CA LEU A 96 -6.47 0.09 3.89
C LEU A 96 -6.64 -1.26 3.19
N ILE A 97 -6.32 -1.29 1.91
CA ILE A 97 -6.41 -2.48 1.08
C ILE A 97 -5.01 -3.06 0.91
N GLU A 98 -4.79 -4.24 1.48
CA GLU A 98 -3.51 -4.94 1.38
C GLU A 98 -3.67 -6.03 0.32
N ILE A 99 -2.94 -5.91 -0.78
CA ILE A 99 -2.98 -6.87 -1.88
C ILE A 99 -1.79 -7.82 -1.73
N PRO A 100 -2.01 -9.09 -1.40
CA PRO A 100 -0.90 -10.04 -1.26
C PRO A 100 -0.29 -10.38 -2.63
N TYR A 101 0.99 -10.71 -2.62
CA TYR A 101 1.69 -11.05 -3.86
C TYR A 101 1.06 -12.26 -4.57
N THR A 102 0.37 -13.12 -3.82
CA THR A 102 -0.34 -14.27 -4.39
C THR A 102 -1.53 -13.88 -5.26
N ASP A 103 -1.99 -12.63 -5.14
CA ASP A 103 -3.09 -12.10 -5.94
C ASP A 103 -2.61 -11.28 -7.15
N GLU A 104 -1.32 -11.24 -7.41
CA GLU A 104 -0.78 -10.41 -8.50
C GLU A 104 -1.52 -10.66 -9.83
N ASN A 105 -1.78 -11.92 -10.17
CA ASN A 105 -2.45 -12.26 -11.43
C ASN A 105 -3.94 -11.96 -11.42
N LYS A 106 -4.51 -11.63 -10.28
CA LYS A 106 -5.94 -11.29 -10.14
C LYS A 106 -6.19 -9.78 -10.23
N ILE A 107 -5.13 -8.97 -10.19
CA ILE A 107 -5.26 -7.52 -10.19
C ILE A 107 -5.84 -7.06 -11.52
N SER A 108 -6.99 -6.39 -11.45
CA SER A 108 -7.74 -5.84 -12.58
C SER A 108 -8.51 -4.63 -12.09
N TYR A 109 -9.16 -3.91 -13.00
CA TYR A 109 -10.04 -2.82 -12.62
C TYR A 109 -11.13 -3.29 -11.65
N ASP A 110 -11.81 -4.39 -11.97
CA ASP A 110 -12.85 -4.93 -11.11
C ASP A 110 -12.32 -5.33 -9.74
N TYR A 111 -11.15 -5.93 -9.68
CA TYR A 111 -10.49 -6.26 -8.42
C TYR A 111 -10.29 -5.02 -7.56
N ILE A 112 -9.74 -3.96 -8.15
CA ILE A 112 -9.46 -2.70 -7.43
C ILE A 112 -10.77 -2.07 -6.93
N ILE A 113 -11.78 -1.99 -7.79
CA ILE A 113 -13.07 -1.39 -7.41
C ILE A 113 -13.74 -2.19 -6.30
N GLN A 114 -13.73 -3.52 -6.41
CA GLN A 114 -14.33 -4.37 -5.40
C GLN A 114 -13.64 -4.25 -4.04
N LYS A 115 -12.31 -4.16 -4.04
CA LYS A 115 -11.54 -4.07 -2.79
C LYS A 115 -11.61 -2.69 -2.14
N THR A 116 -11.62 -1.64 -2.94
CA THR A 116 -11.57 -0.26 -2.41
C THR A 116 -12.96 0.34 -2.18
N GLY A 117 -13.99 -0.22 -2.79
CA GLY A 117 -15.31 0.37 -2.75
C GLY A 117 -15.42 1.64 -3.61
N TYR A 118 -14.42 1.85 -4.45
CA TYR A 118 -14.40 3.05 -5.29
C TYR A 118 -15.48 2.93 -6.38
#